data_7a806e633c43f2866843362434c87dfd
#
_entry.id   7a806e633c43f2866843362434c87dfd
#
_cell.length_a   1.000
_cell.length_b   1.000
_cell.length_c   1.000
_cell.angle_alpha   90.00
_cell.angle_beta   90.00
_cell.angle_gamma   90.00
#
_symmetry.space_group_name_H-M   'P 1'
#
loop_
_entity.id
_entity.type
_entity.pdbx_description
1 polymer ?
#
loop_
_entity_poly.entity_id
_entity_poly.type
_entity_poly.pdbx_seq_one_letter_code
_entity_poly.pdbx_strand_id
1 'polypeptide(L)'
;SSISESVIQYIDTYIKKYDPKELYIYGYMPLGNEVSLFKVFDGIWENNLDHNGVSIYTAFPKIESRTMKFYFANSYDNFEPGHFGVTEPKKDCKLCDVKNPLVLVPGVAFSKSCYRMGYGRGYYDRYFEKRRFDSILLGIAFKEQLTDELITDIYDVPMHKIITN
;
A
#
# COMPACT_ATOMS: atom_id res chain seq x y z
N SER A 1 -8.94 8.21 -13.00
CA SER A 1 -9.70 7.04 -12.82
C SER A 1 -10.28 6.95 -11.42
N SER A 2 -11.39 6.27 -11.34
CA SER A 2 -12.20 6.13 -10.13
C SER A 2 -11.45 5.52 -8.93
N ILE A 3 -10.52 4.58 -9.14
CA ILE A 3 -9.79 3.94 -8.03
C ILE A 3 -8.85 4.95 -7.36
N SER A 4 -8.04 5.67 -8.12
CA SER A 4 -7.16 6.70 -7.56
C SER A 4 -7.95 7.79 -6.83
N GLU A 5 -9.06 8.21 -7.39
CA GLU A 5 -9.95 9.18 -6.74
C GLU A 5 -10.52 8.63 -5.42
N SER A 6 -10.91 7.36 -5.41
CA SER A 6 -11.41 6.72 -4.19
C SER A 6 -10.33 6.60 -3.11
N VAL A 7 -9.08 6.31 -3.50
CA VAL A 7 -7.95 6.29 -2.57
C VAL A 7 -7.69 7.69 -2.00
N ILE A 8 -7.66 8.70 -2.85
CA ILE A 8 -7.47 10.10 -2.43
C ILE A 8 -8.60 10.52 -1.48
N GLN A 9 -9.83 10.19 -1.81
CA GLN A 9 -10.98 10.48 -0.96
C GLN A 9 -10.88 9.77 0.40
N TYR A 10 -10.39 8.54 0.43
CA TYR A 10 -10.15 7.83 1.69
C TYR A 10 -9.13 8.56 2.56
N ILE A 11 -8.02 8.99 1.96
CA ILE A 11 -6.97 9.75 2.65
C ILE A 11 -7.53 11.06 3.22
N ASP A 12 -8.27 11.82 2.42
CA ASP A 12 -8.89 13.07 2.85
C ASP A 12 -9.87 12.85 4.01
N THR A 13 -10.71 11.83 3.90
CA THR A 13 -11.67 11.48 4.95
C THR A 13 -10.95 11.08 6.24
N TYR A 14 -9.87 10.30 6.13
CA TYR A 14 -9.05 9.90 7.27
C TYR A 14 -8.44 11.12 7.97
N ILE A 15 -7.86 12.03 7.19
CA ILE A 15 -7.25 13.26 7.73
C ILE A 15 -8.30 14.12 8.46
N LYS A 16 -9.46 14.31 7.87
CA LYS A 16 -10.55 15.08 8.47
C LYS A 16 -11.09 14.45 9.75
N LYS A 17 -11.14 13.12 9.79
CA LYS A 17 -11.69 12.39 10.95
C LYS A 17 -10.73 12.35 12.13
N TYR A 18 -9.45 12.12 11.88
CA TYR A 18 -8.47 11.86 12.93
C TYR A 18 -7.52 13.03 13.21
N ASP A 19 -7.51 14.03 12.33
CA ASP A 19 -6.67 15.23 12.43
C ASP A 19 -5.22 14.93 12.82
N PRO A 20 -4.53 14.01 12.12
CA PRO A 20 -3.17 13.66 12.45
C PRO A 20 -2.22 14.80 12.07
N LYS A 21 -1.13 14.96 12.80
CA LYS A 21 -0.05 15.88 12.42
C LYS A 21 0.82 15.29 11.32
N GLU A 22 1.03 13.99 11.38
CA GLU A 22 1.82 13.23 10.41
C GLU A 22 1.01 12.01 9.95
N LEU A 23 1.08 11.71 8.68
CA LEU A 23 0.45 10.53 8.08
C LEU A 23 1.50 9.78 7.27
N TYR A 24 1.65 8.49 7.55
CA TYR A 24 2.54 7.61 6.82
C TYR A 24 1.72 6.72 5.91
N ILE A 25 2.03 6.74 4.62
CA ILE A 25 1.36 5.94 3.60
C ILE A 25 2.38 4.97 3.01
N TYR A 26 2.11 3.67 3.15
CA TYR A 26 2.88 2.62 2.50
C TYR A 26 2.23 2.32 1.16
N GLY A 27 2.96 2.55 0.10
CA GLY A 27 2.50 2.31 -1.25
C GLY A 27 3.15 1.08 -1.90
N TYR A 28 2.95 0.97 -3.19
CA TYR A 28 3.62 -0.02 -4.02
C TYR A 28 3.79 0.52 -5.43
N MET A 29 4.78 0.01 -6.15
CA MET A 29 4.90 0.20 -7.59
C MET A 29 4.20 -0.97 -8.29
N PRO A 30 3.31 -0.72 -9.25
CA PRO A 30 2.49 -1.78 -9.83
C PRO A 30 3.34 -2.79 -10.59
N LEU A 31 2.98 -4.06 -10.46
CA LEU A 31 3.56 -5.18 -11.19
C LEU A 31 2.45 -5.80 -12.05
N GLY A 32 2.73 -6.00 -13.34
CA GLY A 32 1.76 -6.60 -14.25
C GLY A 32 0.45 -5.81 -14.32
N ASN A 33 -0.65 -6.46 -13.99
CA ASN A 33 -1.99 -5.88 -14.07
C ASN A 33 -2.49 -5.30 -12.74
N GLU A 34 -1.58 -5.08 -11.79
CA GLU A 34 -1.95 -4.40 -10.54
C GLU A 34 -2.41 -2.98 -10.79
N VAL A 35 -3.27 -2.47 -9.92
CA VAL A 35 -3.77 -1.10 -10.02
C VAL A 35 -2.63 -0.11 -9.90
N SER A 36 -2.52 0.81 -10.86
CA SER A 36 -1.55 1.90 -10.78
C SER A 36 -2.03 2.98 -9.82
N LEU A 37 -1.13 3.39 -8.92
CA LEU A 37 -1.36 4.46 -7.95
C LEU A 37 -0.55 5.73 -8.27
N PHE A 38 -0.04 5.87 -9.47
CA PHE A 38 0.78 7.02 -9.84
C PHE A 38 0.06 8.35 -9.62
N LYS A 39 -1.22 8.44 -9.93
CA LYS A 39 -2.00 9.66 -9.67
C LYS A 39 -2.08 10.02 -8.18
N VAL A 40 -2.14 9.03 -7.31
CA VAL A 40 -2.15 9.26 -5.86
C VAL A 40 -0.82 9.86 -5.41
N PHE A 41 0.29 9.24 -5.82
CA PHE A 41 1.63 9.69 -5.41
C PHE A 41 2.03 10.99 -6.09
N ASP A 42 1.70 11.19 -7.35
CA ASP A 42 1.88 12.49 -8.02
C ASP A 42 1.20 13.60 -7.24
N GLY A 43 -0.04 13.38 -6.81
CA GLY A 43 -0.77 14.35 -6.02
C GLY A 43 -0.12 14.64 -4.65
N ILE A 44 0.36 13.61 -3.97
CA ILE A 44 1.03 13.77 -2.67
C ILE A 44 2.36 14.50 -2.84
N TRP A 45 3.20 14.07 -3.77
CA TRP A 45 4.56 14.60 -3.91
C TRP A 45 4.62 16.00 -4.50
N GLU A 46 3.65 16.36 -5.31
CA GLU A 46 3.53 17.70 -5.90
C GLU A 46 2.71 18.68 -5.03
N ASN A 47 2.30 18.25 -3.83
CA ASN A 47 1.44 19.02 -2.92
C ASN A 47 0.11 19.46 -3.56
N ASN A 48 -0.38 18.67 -4.50
CA ASN A 48 -1.67 18.91 -5.16
C ASN A 48 -2.87 18.42 -4.33
N LEU A 49 -2.64 17.66 -3.28
CA LEU A 49 -3.66 17.27 -2.33
C LEU A 49 -3.73 18.32 -1.22
N ASP A 50 -4.94 18.66 -0.82
CA ASP A 50 -5.15 19.52 0.35
C ASP A 50 -4.92 18.68 1.60
N HIS A 51 -3.79 18.90 2.24
CA HIS A 51 -3.38 18.12 3.41
C HIS A 51 -3.85 18.72 4.74
N ASN A 52 -4.54 19.85 4.73
CA ASN A 52 -5.02 20.51 5.95
C ASN A 52 -3.92 20.69 7.03
N GLY A 53 -2.70 21.00 6.60
CA GLY A 53 -1.55 21.14 7.51
C GLY A 53 -0.92 19.82 7.94
N VAL A 54 -1.34 18.68 7.40
CA VAL A 54 -0.77 17.36 7.69
C VAL A 54 0.49 17.15 6.85
N SER A 55 1.55 16.63 7.47
CA SER A 55 2.73 16.16 6.75
C SER A 55 2.53 14.71 6.33
N ILE A 56 2.58 14.44 5.03
CA ILE A 56 2.42 13.08 4.50
C ILE A 56 3.78 12.54 4.07
N TYR A 57 4.13 11.37 4.63
CA TYR A 57 5.34 10.63 4.27
C TYR A 57 4.94 9.36 3.55
N THR A 58 5.70 9.00 2.53
CA THR A 58 5.46 7.80 1.73
C THR A 58 6.62 6.83 1.83
N ALA A 59 6.30 5.53 1.89
CA ALA A 59 7.29 4.46 1.91
C ALA A 59 6.84 3.32 0.98
N PHE A 60 7.81 2.57 0.47
CA PHE A 60 7.57 1.54 -0.53
C PHE A 60 8.33 0.27 -0.20
N PRO A 61 7.82 -0.91 -0.59
CA PRO A 61 8.40 -2.17 -0.21
C PRO A 61 9.67 -2.48 -1.00
N LYS A 62 10.60 -3.13 -0.32
CA LYS A 62 11.80 -3.70 -0.90
C LYS A 62 12.02 -5.09 -0.36
N ILE A 63 12.30 -6.03 -1.26
CA ILE A 63 12.58 -7.41 -0.88
C ILE A 63 14.07 -7.54 -0.62
N GLU A 64 14.41 -8.04 0.58
CA GLU A 64 15.77 -8.32 1.00
C GLU A 64 15.84 -9.78 1.45
N SER A 65 16.52 -10.62 0.67
CA SER A 65 16.54 -12.08 0.87
C SER A 65 15.11 -12.65 0.84
N ARG A 66 14.58 -13.10 1.98
CA ARG A 66 13.25 -13.68 2.11
C ARG A 66 12.28 -12.76 2.86
N THR A 67 12.68 -11.54 3.15
CA THR A 67 11.89 -10.58 3.91
C THR A 67 11.55 -9.36 3.06
N MET A 68 10.53 -8.65 3.47
CA MET A 68 10.13 -7.37 2.89
C MET A 68 10.23 -6.30 3.98
N LYS A 69 10.76 -5.14 3.60
CA LYS A 69 10.80 -3.96 4.44
C LYS A 69 10.35 -2.76 3.64
N PHE A 70 9.91 -1.72 4.30
CA PHE A 70 9.48 -0.47 3.68
C PHE A 70 10.54 0.61 3.86
N TYR A 71 10.76 1.41 2.81
CA TYR A 71 11.74 2.47 2.79
C TYR A 71 11.10 3.77 2.32
N PHE A 72 11.52 4.90 2.90
CA PHE A 72 11.03 6.21 2.50
C PHE A 72 11.42 6.55 1.07
N ALA A 73 10.46 7.02 0.31
CA ALA A 73 10.67 7.56 -1.03
C ALA A 73 9.60 8.63 -1.30
N ASN A 74 10.00 9.74 -1.90
CA ASN A 74 9.11 10.87 -2.18
C ASN A 74 9.25 11.40 -3.60
N SER A 75 9.91 10.65 -4.48
CA SER A 75 10.13 10.97 -5.88
C SER A 75 10.40 9.69 -6.66
N TYR A 76 10.05 9.67 -7.93
CA TYR A 76 10.41 8.54 -8.82
C TYR A 76 11.92 8.35 -8.94
N ASP A 77 12.72 9.39 -8.73
CA ASP A 77 14.17 9.31 -8.72
C ASP A 77 14.73 8.45 -7.58
N ASN A 78 13.93 8.15 -6.57
CA ASN A 78 14.33 7.28 -5.46
C ASN A 78 14.26 5.78 -5.79
N PHE A 79 13.82 5.41 -6.97
CA PHE A 79 13.55 4.02 -7.35
C PHE A 79 14.55 3.48 -8.37
N GLU A 80 14.71 2.16 -8.35
CA GLU A 80 15.51 1.40 -9.30
C GLU A 80 14.87 0.03 -9.57
N PRO A 81 15.24 -0.68 -10.66
CA PRO A 81 14.79 -2.05 -10.86
C PRO A 81 15.25 -2.96 -9.72
N GLY A 82 14.34 -3.77 -9.19
CA GLY A 82 14.59 -4.66 -8.07
C GLY A 82 14.28 -6.12 -8.39
N HIS A 83 13.95 -6.87 -7.36
CA HIS A 83 13.66 -8.30 -7.46
C HIS A 83 12.34 -8.56 -8.20
N PHE A 84 12.28 -9.64 -8.96
CA PHE A 84 11.08 -10.12 -9.65
C PHE A 84 10.44 -9.10 -10.61
N GLY A 85 11.24 -8.20 -11.18
CA GLY A 85 10.74 -7.15 -12.09
C GLY A 85 10.03 -6.00 -11.38
N VAL A 86 10.03 -5.97 -10.06
CA VAL A 86 9.41 -4.90 -9.27
C VAL A 86 10.37 -3.72 -9.14
N THR A 87 9.85 -2.52 -9.31
CA THR A 87 10.59 -1.29 -9.02
C THR A 87 10.67 -1.09 -7.51
N GLU A 88 11.85 -0.87 -6.98
CA GLU A 88 12.13 -0.79 -5.55
C GLU A 88 12.85 0.51 -5.18
N PRO A 89 12.71 0.97 -3.92
CA PRO A 89 13.54 2.06 -3.41
C PRO A 89 15.04 1.75 -3.53
N LYS A 90 15.82 2.77 -3.85
CA LYS A 90 17.28 2.68 -3.94
C LYS A 90 17.92 2.43 -2.58
N LYS A 91 19.19 2.02 -2.59
CA LYS A 91 19.95 1.65 -1.37
C LYS A 91 20.13 2.80 -0.37
N ASP A 92 20.11 4.04 -0.83
CA ASP A 92 20.26 5.21 0.03
C ASP A 92 18.95 5.67 0.69
N CYS A 93 17.83 5.05 0.33
CA CYS A 93 16.56 5.33 1.00
C CYS A 93 16.57 4.81 2.44
N LYS A 94 15.97 5.57 3.35
CA LYS A 94 15.94 5.22 4.77
C LYS A 94 14.81 4.26 5.08
N LEU A 95 15.08 3.35 6.01
CA LEU A 95 14.08 2.39 6.52
C LEU A 95 12.92 3.14 7.18
N CYS A 96 11.71 2.69 6.88
CA CYS A 96 10.48 3.15 7.52
C CYS A 96 9.79 1.97 8.20
N ASP A 97 9.69 2.02 9.52
CA ASP A 97 8.94 1.05 10.32
C ASP A 97 8.20 1.81 11.42
N VAL A 98 7.06 2.36 11.07
CA VAL A 98 6.26 3.21 11.97
C VAL A 98 4.99 2.49 12.38
N LYS A 99 4.34 2.99 13.44
CA LYS A 99 3.02 2.51 13.87
C LYS A 99 1.91 3.22 13.12
N ASN A 100 0.85 2.49 12.85
CA ASN A 100 -0.39 2.99 12.24
C ASN A 100 -0.24 3.63 10.85
N PRO A 101 0.58 3.05 9.95
CA PRO A 101 0.57 3.53 8.57
C PRO A 101 -0.76 3.15 7.88
N LEU A 102 -1.15 3.96 6.90
CA LEU A 102 -2.11 3.54 5.87
C LEU A 102 -1.35 2.73 4.83
N VAL A 103 -1.71 1.46 4.66
CA VAL A 103 -1.00 0.57 3.74
C VAL A 103 -1.88 0.27 2.55
N LEU A 104 -1.41 0.62 1.37
CA LEU A 104 -2.06 0.32 0.11
C LEU A 104 -1.49 -1.01 -0.38
N VAL A 105 -2.32 -2.06 -0.42
CA VAL A 105 -1.87 -3.43 -0.65
C VAL A 105 -2.34 -3.91 -2.02
N PRO A 106 -1.41 -4.29 -2.91
CA PRO A 106 -1.76 -4.88 -4.20
C PRO A 106 -2.11 -6.36 -4.04
N GLY A 107 -2.70 -6.95 -5.07
CA GLY A 107 -2.96 -8.39 -5.08
C GLY A 107 -3.43 -8.89 -6.44
N VAL A 108 -3.47 -10.19 -6.58
CA VAL A 108 -4.03 -10.87 -7.75
C VAL A 108 -5.55 -10.91 -7.67
N ALA A 109 -6.07 -11.23 -6.49
CA ALA A 109 -7.50 -11.28 -6.22
C ALA A 109 -7.79 -10.95 -4.75
N PHE A 110 -9.02 -10.51 -4.49
CA PHE A 110 -9.50 -10.24 -3.14
C PHE A 110 -10.87 -10.87 -2.94
N SER A 111 -11.12 -11.44 -1.77
CA SER A 111 -12.42 -11.99 -1.42
C SER A 111 -13.33 -10.94 -0.77
N LYS A 112 -14.63 -11.22 -0.77
CA LYS A 112 -15.61 -10.37 -0.05
C LYS A 112 -15.35 -10.29 1.45
N SER A 113 -14.68 -11.29 2.01
CA SER A 113 -14.23 -11.31 3.41
C SER A 113 -12.89 -10.61 3.63
N CYS A 114 -12.41 -9.85 2.64
CA CYS A 114 -11.21 -9.02 2.69
C CYS A 114 -9.89 -9.79 2.72
N TYR A 115 -9.90 -11.07 2.36
CA TYR A 115 -8.65 -11.81 2.17
C TYR A 115 -8.04 -11.55 0.79
N ARG A 116 -6.75 -11.72 0.71
CA ARG A 116 -5.97 -11.37 -0.46
C ARG A 116 -5.22 -12.59 -1.00
N MET A 117 -5.21 -12.74 -2.31
CA MET A 117 -4.34 -13.67 -3.03
C MET A 117 -3.22 -12.87 -3.70
N GLY A 118 -1.98 -13.16 -3.32
CA GLY A 118 -0.79 -12.60 -3.95
C GLY A 118 -0.12 -13.60 -4.90
N TYR A 119 1.16 -13.39 -5.17
CA TYR A 119 1.95 -14.23 -6.09
C TYR A 119 2.54 -15.48 -5.43
N GLY A 120 2.11 -15.84 -4.21
CA GLY A 120 2.50 -17.06 -3.53
C GLY A 120 3.77 -17.00 -2.69
N ARG A 121 4.40 -15.84 -2.54
CA ARG A 121 5.64 -15.69 -1.77
C ARG A 121 5.42 -15.28 -0.31
N GLY A 122 4.22 -14.82 0.04
CA GLY A 122 3.82 -14.51 1.41
C GLY A 122 4.51 -13.30 2.05
N TYR A 123 5.12 -12.40 1.28
CA TYR A 123 5.83 -11.24 1.83
C TYR A 123 4.93 -10.33 2.65
N TYR A 124 3.74 -9.98 2.12
CA TYR A 124 2.79 -9.12 2.82
C TYR A 124 2.23 -9.81 4.08
N ASP A 125 1.85 -11.08 3.98
CA ASP A 125 1.31 -11.81 5.13
C ASP A 125 2.34 -11.92 6.26
N ARG A 126 3.59 -12.25 5.95
CA ARG A 126 4.66 -12.32 6.96
C ARG A 126 4.97 -10.96 7.58
N TYR A 127 5.02 -9.91 6.76
CA TYR A 127 5.30 -8.57 7.28
C TYR A 127 4.19 -8.09 8.23
N PHE A 128 2.91 -8.30 7.87
CA PHE A 128 1.78 -7.79 8.63
C PHE A 128 1.25 -8.77 9.69
N GLU A 129 1.75 -9.99 9.76
CA GLU A 129 1.38 -10.95 10.80
C GLU A 129 1.52 -10.34 12.21
N LYS A 130 2.61 -9.62 12.47
CA LYS A 130 2.87 -8.96 13.75
C LYS A 130 2.43 -7.50 13.81
N ARG A 131 2.01 -6.92 12.69
CA ARG A 131 1.74 -5.49 12.55
C ARG A 131 0.28 -5.16 12.22
N ARG A 132 -0.57 -6.16 12.08
CA ARG A 132 -1.95 -5.95 11.61
C ARG A 132 -2.80 -5.09 12.54
N PHE A 133 -2.49 -5.08 13.84
CA PHE A 133 -3.17 -4.22 14.82
C PHE A 133 -2.58 -2.81 14.90
N ASP A 134 -1.40 -2.62 14.35
CA ASP A 134 -0.69 -1.35 14.26
C ASP A 134 -0.60 -0.85 12.81
N SER A 135 -1.51 -1.27 11.95
CA SER A 135 -1.55 -0.90 10.53
C SER A 135 -2.98 -0.86 10.04
N ILE A 136 -3.26 0.01 9.08
CA ILE A 136 -4.54 0.05 8.37
C ILE A 136 -4.31 -0.48 6.97
N LEU A 137 -4.79 -1.70 6.70
CA LEU A 137 -4.54 -2.43 5.45
C LEU A 137 -5.69 -2.20 4.48
N LEU A 138 -5.41 -1.54 3.37
CA LEU A 138 -6.35 -1.23 2.32
C LEU A 138 -5.99 -2.01 1.06
N GLY A 139 -6.77 -3.01 0.72
CA GLY A 139 -6.61 -3.73 -0.54
C GLY A 139 -7.04 -2.86 -1.71
N ILE A 140 -6.22 -2.78 -2.73
CA ILE A 140 -6.47 -1.97 -3.92
C ILE A 140 -6.69 -2.90 -5.11
N ALA A 141 -7.86 -2.85 -5.70
CA ALA A 141 -8.25 -3.82 -6.73
C ALA A 141 -9.14 -3.21 -7.80
N PHE A 142 -9.05 -3.75 -9.01
CA PHE A 142 -10.12 -3.61 -9.97
C PHE A 142 -11.30 -4.48 -9.55
N LYS A 143 -12.49 -4.07 -9.90
CA LYS A 143 -13.73 -4.80 -9.61
C LYS A 143 -13.64 -6.27 -10.07
N GLU A 144 -12.98 -6.52 -11.19
CA GLU A 144 -12.79 -7.85 -11.77
C GLU A 144 -11.89 -8.76 -10.95
N GLN A 145 -11.12 -8.19 -10.01
CA GLN A 145 -10.28 -8.96 -9.10
C GLN A 145 -11.02 -9.44 -7.85
N LEU A 146 -12.27 -9.04 -7.68
CA LEU A 146 -13.09 -9.47 -6.54
C LEU A 146 -13.65 -10.87 -6.79
N THR A 147 -13.59 -11.71 -5.78
CA THR A 147 -14.16 -13.04 -5.79
C THR A 147 -14.96 -13.29 -4.51
N ASP A 148 -15.86 -14.27 -4.54
CA ASP A 148 -16.68 -14.58 -3.35
C ASP A 148 -15.83 -15.11 -2.22
N GLU A 149 -14.94 -16.07 -2.51
CA GLU A 149 -14.10 -16.71 -1.51
C GLU A 149 -12.71 -17.02 -2.06
N LEU A 150 -11.74 -17.08 -1.16
CA LEU A 150 -10.38 -17.56 -1.40
C LEU A 150 -10.04 -18.66 -0.40
N ILE A 151 -9.20 -19.61 -0.82
CA ILE A 151 -8.61 -20.57 0.12
C ILE A 151 -7.63 -19.80 1.00
N THR A 152 -7.85 -19.87 2.31
CA THR A 152 -7.04 -19.16 3.30
C THR A 152 -6.48 -20.11 4.33
N ASP A 153 -5.41 -19.70 5.00
CA ASP A 153 -4.88 -20.38 6.18
C ASP A 153 -4.77 -19.42 7.38
N ILE A 154 -4.32 -19.92 8.51
CA ILE A 154 -4.27 -19.17 9.77
C ILE A 154 -3.24 -18.01 9.75
N TYR A 155 -2.31 -18.02 8.80
CA TYR A 155 -1.27 -16.98 8.67
C TYR A 155 -1.67 -15.88 7.70
N ASP A 156 -2.77 -16.04 6.98
CA ASP A 156 -3.25 -15.01 6.06
C ASP A 156 -3.81 -13.83 6.83
N VAL A 157 -3.39 -12.63 6.44
CA VAL A 157 -3.81 -11.38 7.09
C VAL A 157 -4.89 -10.72 6.24
N PRO A 158 -6.12 -10.58 6.77
CA PRO A 158 -7.18 -9.90 6.03
C PRO A 158 -6.95 -8.40 5.95
N MET A 159 -7.46 -7.79 4.88
CA MET A 159 -7.50 -6.33 4.75
C MET A 159 -8.59 -5.75 5.65
N HIS A 160 -8.42 -4.49 6.06
CA HIS A 160 -9.47 -3.76 6.78
C HIS A 160 -10.57 -3.29 5.82
N LYS A 161 -10.19 -2.99 4.59
CA LYS A 161 -11.10 -2.55 3.54
C LYS A 161 -10.50 -2.85 2.18
N ILE A 162 -11.37 -3.01 1.16
CA ILE A 162 -10.94 -3.10 -0.24
C ILE A 162 -11.50 -1.88 -0.97
N ILE A 163 -10.63 -1.17 -1.68
CA ILE A 163 -11.01 -0.03 -2.51
C ILE A 163 -11.01 -0.47 -3.97
N THR A 164 -12.13 -0.29 -4.64
CA THR A 164 -12.31 -0.66 -6.05
C THR A 164 -12.94 0.47 -6.87
N ASN A 165 -13.00 0.27 -8.17
CA ASN A 165 -13.77 1.11 -9.08
C ASN A 165 -15.27 0.80 -9.05
#